data_7170a5967ffb8c58cc684dc08f62ace4
#
_entry.id   7170a5967ffb8c58cc684dc08f62ace4
#
_cell.length_a   1.000
_cell.length_b   1.000
_cell.length_c   1.000
_cell.angle_alpha   90.00
_cell.angle_beta   90.00
_cell.angle_gamma   90.00
#
_symmetry.space_group_name_H-M   'P 1'
#
loop_
_entity.id
_entity.type
_entity.pdbx_description
1 polymer ?
#
loop_
_entity_poly.entity_id
_entity_poly.type
_entity_poly.pdbx_seq_one_letter_code
_entity_poly.pdbx_strand_id
1 'polypeptide(L)'
;MCIRDRYYEYTPEKKRVLKHGGYLYQLDPYALEWKNDHYYLIGFSHKHQRMAHFRVDRLSGIKILPAGFTPDENFDVAGYTNKIVDMFAADRTVSVELLCENKLMKTIIDHYGEAEPTRTYDEEHFTANIEVDPSGTFYGWVFKFMGGIQIIAPHECVEEMKRIAHRFL
;
A
#
# COMPACT_ATOMS: atom_id res chain seq x y z
N MET A 1 -19.32 8.94 11.47
CA MET A 1 -20.34 8.43 10.52
C MET A 1 -19.86 7.10 9.99
N CYS A 2 -20.68 6.05 10.11
CA CYS A 2 -20.34 4.72 9.57
C CYS A 2 -21.05 4.53 8.23
N ILE A 3 -20.44 3.86 7.26
CA ILE A 3 -21.07 3.52 5.99
C ILE A 3 -21.14 2.02 5.77
N ARG A 4 -22.04 1.59 4.90
CA ARG A 4 -22.19 0.21 4.44
C ARG A 4 -22.31 0.18 2.93
N ASP A 5 -21.54 -0.70 2.29
CA ASP A 5 -21.51 -0.85 0.84
C ASP A 5 -21.27 -2.30 0.39
N ARG A 6 -21.28 -2.51 -0.93
CA ARG A 6 -20.77 -3.69 -1.60
C ARG A 6 -19.58 -3.31 -2.47
N TYR A 7 -18.69 -4.27 -2.69
CA TYR A 7 -17.51 -4.07 -3.52
C TYR A 7 -17.56 -5.03 -4.71
N TYR A 8 -17.25 -4.53 -5.91
CA TYR A 8 -17.21 -5.38 -7.09
C TYR A 8 -15.79 -5.52 -7.65
N GLU A 9 -15.60 -6.59 -8.41
CA GLU A 9 -14.41 -6.89 -9.18
C GLU A 9 -14.80 -7.28 -10.60
N TYR A 10 -13.82 -7.43 -11.47
CA TYR A 10 -14.06 -7.84 -12.86
C TYR A 10 -13.62 -9.28 -13.07
N THR A 11 -14.43 -10.04 -13.83
CA THR A 11 -14.01 -11.34 -14.37
C THR A 11 -13.03 -11.13 -15.54
N PRO A 12 -12.33 -12.21 -16.00
CA PRO A 12 -11.54 -12.18 -17.24
C PRO A 12 -12.31 -11.67 -18.47
N GLU A 13 -13.63 -11.90 -18.49
CA GLU A 13 -14.53 -11.44 -19.55
C GLU A 13 -14.99 -9.98 -19.37
N LYS A 14 -14.35 -9.23 -18.43
CA LYS A 14 -14.66 -7.83 -18.10
C LYS A 14 -16.07 -7.60 -17.54
N LYS A 15 -16.72 -8.64 -17.03
CA LYS A 15 -18.01 -8.50 -16.34
C LYS A 15 -17.82 -8.13 -14.89
N ARG A 16 -18.66 -7.23 -14.38
CA ARG A 16 -18.69 -6.87 -12.97
C ARG A 16 -19.35 -7.98 -12.16
N VAL A 17 -18.68 -8.42 -11.11
CA VAL A 17 -19.22 -9.36 -10.12
C VAL A 17 -19.00 -8.82 -8.73
N LEU A 18 -19.96 -9.05 -7.85
CA LEU A 18 -19.84 -8.62 -6.46
C LEU A 18 -18.83 -9.52 -5.74
N LYS A 19 -17.82 -8.89 -5.14
CA LYS A 19 -16.79 -9.57 -4.36
C LYS A 19 -17.42 -10.26 -3.14
N HIS A 20 -16.91 -11.43 -2.79
CA HIS A 20 -17.38 -12.24 -1.66
C HIS A 20 -18.90 -12.49 -1.65
N GLY A 21 -19.50 -12.79 -2.84
CA GLY A 21 -20.93 -13.07 -2.94
C GLY A 21 -21.84 -11.89 -2.58
N GLY A 22 -21.37 -10.67 -2.75
CA GLY A 22 -22.15 -9.47 -2.42
C GLY A 22 -22.16 -9.11 -0.93
N TYR A 23 -21.11 -9.52 -0.21
CA TYR A 23 -20.95 -9.16 1.20
C TYR A 23 -21.09 -7.64 1.40
N LEU A 24 -21.83 -7.27 2.45
CA LEU A 24 -22.02 -5.87 2.85
C LEU A 24 -20.89 -5.47 3.82
N TYR A 25 -19.94 -4.69 3.30
CA TYR A 25 -18.86 -4.15 4.11
C TYR A 25 -19.37 -2.99 4.95
N GLN A 26 -19.04 -3.00 6.21
CA GLN A 26 -19.25 -1.86 7.12
C GLN A 26 -17.89 -1.21 7.37
N LEU A 27 -17.84 0.10 7.16
CA LEU A 27 -16.63 0.90 7.22
C LEU A 27 -16.86 2.15 8.06
N ASP A 28 -15.88 2.50 8.85
CA ASP A 28 -15.79 3.81 9.50
C ASP A 28 -14.80 4.66 8.68
N PRO A 29 -15.29 5.62 7.87
CA PRO A 29 -14.45 6.38 6.95
C PRO A 29 -13.59 7.41 7.67
N TYR A 30 -12.30 7.43 7.35
CA TYR A 30 -11.32 8.37 7.88
C TYR A 30 -10.92 9.43 6.86
N ALA A 31 -10.56 9.01 5.64
CA ALA A 31 -10.05 9.91 4.61
C ALA A 31 -10.38 9.42 3.20
N LEU A 32 -10.28 10.35 2.24
CA LEU A 32 -10.23 10.08 0.82
C LEU A 32 -8.84 10.44 0.31
N GLU A 33 -8.19 9.50 -0.36
CA GLU A 33 -6.87 9.67 -0.94
C GLU A 33 -6.94 9.55 -2.47
N TRP A 34 -6.26 10.46 -3.17
CA TRP A 34 -6.10 10.40 -4.63
C TRP A 34 -4.75 9.78 -4.97
N LYS A 35 -4.76 8.61 -5.60
CA LYS A 35 -3.54 7.90 -6.01
C LYS A 35 -3.77 7.11 -7.29
N ASN A 36 -2.82 7.13 -8.22
CA ASN A 36 -2.88 6.38 -9.48
C ASN A 36 -4.22 6.60 -10.24
N ASP A 37 -4.65 7.86 -10.38
CA ASP A 37 -5.87 8.28 -11.07
C ASP A 37 -7.18 7.72 -10.48
N HIS A 38 -7.15 7.31 -9.21
CA HIS A 38 -8.34 6.82 -8.50
C HIS A 38 -8.46 7.42 -7.09
N TYR A 39 -9.70 7.60 -6.66
CA TYR A 39 -9.99 7.85 -5.25
C TYR A 39 -10.03 6.55 -4.46
N TYR A 40 -9.40 6.56 -3.32
CA TYR A 40 -9.44 5.50 -2.32
C TYR A 40 -10.07 6.02 -1.04
N LEU A 41 -11.05 5.29 -0.54
CA LEU A 41 -11.61 5.50 0.78
C LEU A 41 -10.77 4.73 1.78
N ILE A 42 -10.14 5.44 2.71
CA ILE A 42 -9.42 4.88 3.85
C ILE A 42 -10.39 4.83 5.03
N GLY A 43 -10.51 3.68 5.65
CA GLY A 43 -11.41 3.50 6.77
C GLY A 43 -11.16 2.23 7.56
N PHE A 44 -11.67 2.17 8.79
CA PHE A 44 -11.64 0.97 9.60
C PHE A 44 -12.70 -0.02 9.10
N SER A 45 -12.26 -1.21 8.72
CA SER A 45 -13.13 -2.27 8.23
C SER A 45 -13.59 -3.16 9.38
N HIS A 46 -14.89 -3.18 9.65
CA HIS A 46 -15.48 -4.07 10.66
C HIS A 46 -15.35 -5.55 10.32
N LYS A 47 -15.24 -5.89 9.03
CA LYS A 47 -14.98 -7.27 8.60
C LYS A 47 -13.57 -7.72 8.94
N HIS A 48 -12.59 -6.86 8.67
CA HIS A 48 -11.17 -7.21 8.79
C HIS A 48 -10.56 -6.77 10.14
N GLN A 49 -11.31 -5.98 10.95
CA GLN A 49 -10.88 -5.44 12.25
C GLN A 49 -9.56 -4.65 12.13
N ARG A 50 -9.39 -3.93 11.03
CA ARG A 50 -8.20 -3.11 10.75
C ARG A 50 -8.52 -2.00 9.76
N MET A 51 -7.58 -1.07 9.63
CA MET A 51 -7.62 -0.08 8.56
C MET A 51 -7.54 -0.79 7.20
N ALA A 52 -8.34 -0.32 6.27
CA ALA A 52 -8.40 -0.83 4.91
C ALA A 52 -8.70 0.33 3.95
N HIS A 53 -8.45 0.11 2.67
CA HIS A 53 -8.74 1.09 1.64
C HIS A 53 -9.51 0.43 0.51
N PHE A 54 -10.45 1.17 -0.03
CA PHE A 54 -11.38 0.71 -1.06
C PHE A 54 -11.40 1.73 -2.19
N ARG A 55 -11.23 1.27 -3.42
CA ARG A 55 -11.41 2.16 -4.57
C ARG A 55 -12.85 2.61 -4.63
N VAL A 56 -13.06 3.93 -4.64
CA VAL A 56 -14.40 4.52 -4.59
C VAL A 56 -15.24 4.13 -5.80
N ASP A 57 -14.65 4.06 -6.98
CA ASP A 57 -15.33 3.65 -8.22
C ASP A 57 -15.79 2.17 -8.24
N ARG A 58 -15.33 1.36 -7.26
CA ARG A 58 -15.74 -0.04 -7.07
C ARG A 58 -16.74 -0.25 -5.94
N LEU A 59 -17.10 0.81 -5.23
CA LEU A 59 -18.15 0.76 -4.22
C LEU A 59 -19.52 0.77 -4.90
N SER A 60 -20.47 0.02 -4.38
CA SER A 60 -21.81 -0.10 -4.94
C SER A 60 -22.88 -0.12 -3.86
N GLY A 61 -23.81 0.82 -3.94
CA GLY A 61 -24.92 0.91 -3.00
C GLY A 61 -24.54 1.43 -1.62
N ILE A 62 -23.68 2.45 -1.58
CA ILE A 62 -23.24 3.10 -0.34
C ILE A 62 -24.46 3.60 0.43
N LYS A 63 -24.55 3.23 1.72
CA LYS A 63 -25.55 3.72 2.65
C LYS A 63 -24.87 4.24 3.91
N ILE A 64 -25.29 5.42 4.33
CA ILE A 64 -24.90 5.97 5.62
C ILE A 64 -25.72 5.26 6.70
N LEU A 65 -25.04 4.76 7.71
CA LEU A 65 -25.68 4.10 8.84
C LEU A 65 -25.95 5.13 9.97
N PRO A 66 -27.01 4.93 10.77
CA PRO A 66 -27.28 5.78 11.93
C PRO A 66 -26.19 5.68 13.00
N ALA A 67 -25.45 4.58 13.02
CA ALA A 67 -24.34 4.38 13.94
C ALA A 67 -23.24 5.42 13.69
N GLY A 68 -22.91 6.17 14.73
CA GLY A 68 -21.72 7.02 14.75
C GLY A 68 -20.48 6.20 15.06
N PHE A 69 -19.33 6.73 14.67
CA PHE A 69 -18.05 6.30 15.22
C PHE A 69 -17.24 7.55 15.60
N THR A 70 -16.35 7.41 16.55
CA THR A 70 -15.38 8.45 16.91
C THR A 70 -14.06 8.09 16.23
N PRO A 71 -13.59 8.90 15.26
CA PRO A 71 -12.28 8.69 14.67
C PRO A 71 -11.19 8.75 15.74
N ASP A 72 -10.14 7.96 15.58
CA ASP A 72 -8.90 8.17 16.32
C ASP A 72 -8.24 9.44 15.76
N GLU A 73 -8.25 10.51 16.55
CA GLU A 73 -7.67 11.80 16.16
C GLU A 73 -6.16 11.75 15.98
N ASN A 74 -5.50 10.74 16.55
CA ASN A 74 -4.07 10.52 16.41
C ASN A 74 -3.71 9.63 15.22
N PHE A 75 -4.70 9.13 14.46
CA PHE A 75 -4.42 8.32 13.28
C PHE A 75 -3.78 9.17 12.18
N ASP A 76 -2.50 8.92 11.94
CA ASP A 76 -1.74 9.58 10.86
C ASP A 76 -2.08 8.96 9.51
N VAL A 77 -3.00 9.61 8.78
CA VAL A 77 -3.41 9.21 7.43
C VAL A 77 -2.24 9.26 6.47
N ALA A 78 -1.41 10.31 6.52
CA ALA A 78 -0.27 10.48 5.63
C ALA A 78 0.79 9.40 5.86
N GLY A 79 1.16 9.16 7.10
CA GLY A 79 2.08 8.08 7.45
C GLY A 79 1.53 6.70 7.10
N TYR A 80 0.21 6.50 7.23
CA TYR A 80 -0.42 5.26 6.79
C TYR A 80 -0.33 5.08 5.27
N THR A 81 -0.64 6.10 4.48
CA THR A 81 -0.65 6.02 3.01
C THR A 81 0.76 5.90 2.42
N ASN A 82 1.76 6.54 3.04
CA ASN A 82 3.16 6.44 2.61
C ASN A 82 3.74 5.03 2.79
N LYS A 83 3.28 4.29 3.79
CA LYS A 83 3.71 2.90 4.04
C LYS A 83 3.10 1.89 3.07
N ILE A 84 2.06 2.29 2.34
CA ILE A 84 1.32 1.42 1.43
C ILE A 84 1.62 1.78 0.00
N VAL A 85 2.42 0.97 -0.67
CA VAL A 85 2.67 1.10 -2.12
C VAL A 85 1.40 0.72 -2.88
N ASP A 86 0.96 1.64 -3.77
CA ASP A 86 -0.19 1.44 -4.65
C ASP A 86 -1.52 1.05 -3.97
N MET A 87 -1.72 1.45 -2.70
CA MET A 87 -2.97 1.28 -1.95
C MET A 87 -3.45 -0.18 -1.84
N PHE A 88 -2.53 -1.11 -1.65
CA PHE A 88 -2.86 -2.46 -1.22
C PHE A 88 -2.79 -2.58 0.31
N ALA A 89 -3.63 -3.44 0.91
CA ALA A 89 -3.73 -3.53 2.35
C ALA A 89 -2.40 -4.00 2.98
N ALA A 90 -1.88 -3.23 3.92
CA ALA A 90 -0.72 -3.61 4.71
C ALA A 90 -1.13 -4.67 5.74
N ASP A 91 -0.57 -5.88 5.64
CA ASP A 91 -0.77 -6.93 6.63
C ASP A 91 0.25 -6.83 7.78
N ARG A 92 1.46 -6.35 7.46
CA ARG A 92 2.53 -6.08 8.43
C ARG A 92 3.44 -4.97 7.92
N THR A 93 4.10 -4.27 8.84
CA THR A 93 5.15 -3.31 8.51
C THR A 93 6.51 -3.90 8.90
N VAL A 94 7.48 -3.80 7.99
CA VAL A 94 8.84 -4.30 8.16
C VAL A 94 9.83 -3.19 7.79
N SER A 95 10.87 -3.03 8.59
CA SER A 95 11.99 -2.16 8.24
C SER A 95 12.84 -2.84 7.17
N VAL A 96 12.99 -2.18 6.02
CA VAL A 96 13.74 -2.70 4.87
C VAL A 96 14.87 -1.73 4.54
N GLU A 97 16.08 -2.27 4.36
CA GLU A 97 17.22 -1.50 3.88
C GLU A 97 17.38 -1.71 2.37
N LEU A 98 17.38 -0.61 1.65
CA LEU A 98 17.58 -0.55 0.22
C LEU A 98 18.97 -0.04 -0.12
N LEU A 99 19.64 -0.64 -1.10
CA LEU A 99 20.79 -0.09 -1.79
C LEU A 99 20.30 0.56 -3.09
N CYS A 100 20.60 1.84 -3.27
CA CYS A 100 20.05 2.65 -4.36
C CYS A 100 21.18 3.36 -5.10
N GLU A 101 21.10 3.43 -6.44
CA GLU A 101 21.95 4.32 -7.22
C GLU A 101 21.67 5.79 -6.86
N ASN A 102 22.71 6.63 -6.77
CA ASN A 102 22.61 8.05 -6.35
C ASN A 102 21.59 8.86 -7.17
N LYS A 103 21.43 8.56 -8.47
CA LYS A 103 20.45 9.21 -9.34
C LYS A 103 18.97 8.95 -8.91
N LEU A 104 18.74 7.96 -8.06
CA LEU A 104 17.39 7.59 -7.60
C LEU A 104 17.04 8.23 -6.24
N MET A 105 17.88 9.10 -5.67
CA MET A 105 17.60 9.80 -4.41
C MET A 105 16.25 10.52 -4.46
N LYS A 106 15.98 11.25 -5.54
CA LYS A 106 14.68 11.93 -5.71
C LYS A 106 13.51 10.95 -5.66
N THR A 107 13.65 9.76 -6.24
CA THR A 107 12.60 8.73 -6.23
C THR A 107 12.30 8.25 -4.81
N ILE A 108 13.33 8.09 -3.98
CA ILE A 108 13.15 7.70 -2.58
C ILE A 108 12.43 8.81 -1.81
N ILE A 109 12.86 10.07 -1.97
CA ILE A 109 12.23 11.24 -1.33
C ILE A 109 10.77 11.39 -1.77
N ASP A 110 10.49 11.33 -3.07
CA ASP A 110 9.13 11.49 -3.61
C ASP A 110 8.18 10.39 -3.12
N HIS A 111 8.71 9.20 -2.81
CA HIS A 111 7.89 8.04 -2.45
C HIS A 111 7.74 7.86 -0.93
N TYR A 112 8.80 8.08 -0.18
CA TYR A 112 8.85 7.82 1.26
C TYR A 112 9.02 9.09 2.11
N GLY A 113 9.40 10.22 1.52
CA GLY A 113 9.62 11.49 2.20
C GLY A 113 11.10 11.76 2.50
N GLU A 114 11.40 13.00 2.89
CA GLU A 114 12.76 13.44 3.22
C GLU A 114 13.24 12.98 4.61
N ALA A 115 12.31 12.53 5.46
CA ALA A 115 12.63 12.15 6.83
C ALA A 115 13.24 10.75 6.94
N GLU A 116 13.19 9.94 5.90
CA GLU A 116 13.70 8.58 5.94
C GLU A 116 15.23 8.54 6.04
N PRO A 117 15.79 7.69 6.93
CA PRO A 117 17.22 7.62 7.11
C PRO A 117 17.95 7.13 5.86
N THR A 118 18.89 7.93 5.37
CA THR A 118 19.77 7.58 4.26
C THR A 118 21.23 7.72 4.63
N ARG A 119 22.11 6.93 3.99
CA ARG A 119 23.57 6.99 4.18
C ARG A 119 24.29 6.78 2.85
N THR A 120 25.38 7.51 2.61
CA THR A 120 26.29 7.22 1.50
C THR A 120 26.87 5.82 1.70
N TYR A 121 26.79 4.99 0.68
CA TYR A 121 27.37 3.64 0.67
C TYR A 121 28.74 3.64 -0.05
N ASP A 122 28.79 4.14 -1.26
CA ASP A 122 29.99 4.35 -2.08
C ASP A 122 29.83 5.57 -2.98
N GLU A 123 30.69 5.73 -4.01
CA GLU A 123 30.68 6.87 -4.93
C GLU A 123 29.40 6.90 -5.82
N GLU A 124 28.78 5.75 -6.07
CA GLU A 124 27.65 5.60 -6.98
C GLU A 124 26.32 5.26 -6.24
N HIS A 125 26.39 4.86 -4.97
CA HIS A 125 25.24 4.35 -4.24
C HIS A 125 25.06 4.99 -2.85
N PHE A 126 23.81 4.94 -2.38
CA PHE A 126 23.42 5.21 -1.01
C PHE A 126 22.52 4.10 -0.47
N THR A 127 22.40 3.97 0.85
CA THR A 127 21.38 3.13 1.48
C THR A 127 20.24 3.99 2.02
N ALA A 128 19.02 3.42 2.00
CA ALA A 128 17.82 4.00 2.61
C ALA A 128 17.13 2.96 3.48
N ASN A 129 16.76 3.34 4.71
CA ASN A 129 15.93 2.52 5.58
C ASN A 129 14.49 3.00 5.49
N ILE A 130 13.59 2.12 5.11
CA ILE A 130 12.18 2.43 4.91
C ILE A 130 11.28 1.43 5.66
N GLU A 131 10.13 1.92 6.13
CA GLU A 131 9.10 1.09 6.73
C GLU A 131 8.03 0.74 5.68
N VAL A 132 7.91 -0.53 5.29
CA VAL A 132 6.99 -0.97 4.24
C VAL A 132 6.24 -2.24 4.61
N ASP A 133 5.10 -2.46 3.95
CA ASP A 133 4.52 -3.79 3.82
C ASP A 133 5.24 -4.54 2.68
N PRO A 134 5.95 -5.67 2.96
CA PRO A 134 6.67 -6.44 1.95
C PRO A 134 5.71 -7.25 1.06
N SER A 135 4.76 -6.57 0.44
CA SER A 135 3.76 -7.11 -0.47
C SER A 135 4.31 -7.31 -1.87
N GLY A 136 3.55 -8.04 -2.71
CA GLY A 136 3.88 -8.18 -4.13
C GLY A 136 4.02 -6.84 -4.87
N THR A 137 3.29 -5.82 -4.42
CA THR A 137 3.37 -4.47 -4.97
C THR A 137 4.69 -3.78 -4.63
N PHE A 138 5.17 -3.92 -3.40
CA PHE A 138 6.48 -3.42 -2.99
C PHE A 138 7.60 -4.07 -3.83
N TYR A 139 7.60 -5.39 -3.95
CA TYR A 139 8.60 -6.08 -4.79
C TYR A 139 8.52 -5.66 -6.25
N GLY A 140 7.30 -5.51 -6.80
CA GLY A 140 7.09 -4.99 -8.15
C GLY A 140 7.62 -3.56 -8.32
N TRP A 141 7.45 -2.71 -7.31
CA TRP A 141 8.01 -1.36 -7.30
C TRP A 141 9.55 -1.39 -7.34
N VAL A 142 10.20 -2.25 -6.54
CA VAL A 142 11.66 -2.43 -6.58
C VAL A 142 12.12 -2.93 -7.96
N PHE A 143 11.45 -3.92 -8.55
CA PHE A 143 11.74 -4.44 -9.89
C PHE A 143 11.69 -3.37 -10.98
N LYS A 144 10.80 -2.40 -10.87
CA LYS A 144 10.64 -1.30 -11.83
C LYS A 144 11.95 -0.56 -12.11
N PHE A 145 12.89 -0.56 -11.16
CA PHE A 145 14.16 0.14 -11.28
C PHE A 145 15.29 -0.73 -11.88
N MET A 146 14.97 -1.94 -12.32
CA MET A 146 15.88 -2.81 -13.08
C MET A 146 17.25 -3.01 -12.42
N GLY A 147 17.29 -3.13 -11.09
CA GLY A 147 18.51 -3.30 -10.31
C GLY A 147 19.10 -2.01 -9.72
N GLY A 148 18.65 -0.84 -10.15
CA GLY A 148 19.07 0.45 -9.57
C GLY A 148 18.57 0.67 -8.13
N ILE A 149 17.58 -0.12 -7.68
CA ILE A 149 17.20 -0.29 -6.29
C ILE A 149 17.26 -1.78 -5.95
N GLN A 150 17.95 -2.15 -4.88
CA GLN A 150 18.09 -3.51 -4.41
C GLN A 150 17.72 -3.61 -2.94
N ILE A 151 17.04 -4.68 -2.54
CA ILE A 151 16.79 -4.98 -1.14
C ILE A 151 18.02 -5.68 -0.58
N ILE A 152 18.64 -5.13 0.47
CA ILE A 152 19.82 -5.72 1.13
C ILE A 152 19.51 -6.26 2.52
N ALA A 153 18.44 -5.78 3.17
CA ALA A 153 17.94 -6.32 4.44
C ALA A 153 16.42 -6.08 4.55
N PRO A 154 15.69 -6.87 5.36
CA PRO A 154 16.13 -8.07 6.04
C PRO A 154 16.28 -9.28 5.10
N HIS A 155 16.97 -10.32 5.54
CA HIS A 155 17.24 -11.51 4.73
C HIS A 155 15.97 -12.13 4.13
N GLU A 156 14.86 -12.17 4.88
CA GLU A 156 13.59 -12.70 4.41
C GLU A 156 13.06 -11.95 3.16
N CYS A 157 13.21 -10.62 3.11
CA CYS A 157 12.79 -9.83 1.95
C CYS A 157 13.72 -10.04 0.75
N VAL A 158 15.02 -10.23 0.98
CA VAL A 158 16.00 -10.56 -0.07
C VAL A 158 15.66 -11.92 -0.69
N GLU A 159 15.40 -12.94 0.11
CA GLU A 159 15.07 -14.29 -0.39
C GLU A 159 13.72 -14.29 -1.11
N GLU A 160 12.73 -13.55 -0.62
CA GLU A 160 11.44 -13.42 -1.33
C GLU A 160 11.62 -12.73 -2.68
N MET A 161 12.46 -11.68 -2.76
CA MET A 161 12.78 -11.02 -4.03
C MET A 161 13.42 -11.98 -5.03
N LYS A 162 14.39 -12.80 -4.59
CA LYS A 162 15.00 -13.83 -5.42
C LYS A 162 13.97 -14.86 -5.89
N ARG A 163 13.10 -15.32 -4.98
CA ARG A 163 12.03 -16.28 -5.28
C ARG A 163 11.06 -15.75 -6.33
N ILE A 164 10.73 -14.46 -6.24
CA ILE A 164 9.88 -13.79 -7.23
C ILE A 164 10.62 -13.72 -8.58
N ALA A 165 11.89 -13.29 -8.58
CA ALA A 165 12.69 -13.19 -9.80
C ALA A 165 12.76 -14.52 -10.56
N HIS A 166 12.96 -15.63 -9.84
CA HIS A 166 13.00 -16.99 -10.43
C HIS A 166 11.68 -17.42 -11.11
N ARG A 167 10.55 -16.78 -10.83
CA ARG A 167 9.29 -17.09 -11.53
C ARG A 167 9.21 -16.52 -12.94
N PHE A 168 10.13 -15.65 -13.30
CA PHE A 168 10.19 -15.01 -14.62
C PHE A 168 11.29 -15.61 -15.52
N LEU A 169 12.05 -16.56 -15.01
CA LEU A 169 13.08 -17.31 -15.72
C LEU A 169 12.60 -18.71 -16.09
#